data_da541676f7a6705caca261952fdfd08d
#
_entry.id   da541676f7a6705caca261952fdfd08d
#
_cell.length_a   1.000
_cell.length_b   1.000
_cell.length_c   1.000
_cell.angle_alpha   90.00
_cell.angle_beta   90.00
_cell.angle_gamma   90.00
#
_symmetry.space_group_name_H-M   'P 1'
#
loop_
_entity.id
_entity.type
_entity.pdbx_description
1 polymer ?
#
loop_
_entity_poly.entity_id
_entity_poly.type
_entity_poly.pdbx_seq_one_letter_code
_entity_poly.pdbx_strand_id
1 'polypeptide(L)'
;SMLSKEFPGGILVLTGANSATGLRSMPARYIFLDEVDAYPASADEEGDPVTLAEARTTTFSHRRKVFMVSTPTIRGLSRIEREFEASDQRRYFMPCPHCGHMQWLQFERLRWDKGRPDTAAYHCEGCDKPIAEHHKTQMLERGEWRATAMSADPHSIGFHISALYSPLGWKSWQQIARDWLAAQGSEEMLRAARNTLLGETWVESG
;
A
#
# COMPACT_ATOMS: atom_id res chain seq x y z
N SER A 1 -12.86 17.16 -16.55
CA SER A 1 -13.48 16.45 -17.68
C SER A 1 -13.64 14.99 -17.33
N MET A 2 -14.71 14.39 -17.76
CA MET A 2 -15.01 12.98 -17.56
C MET A 2 -14.58 12.21 -18.80
N LEU A 3 -13.82 11.13 -18.61
CA LEU A 3 -13.44 10.20 -19.68
C LEU A 3 -14.25 8.91 -19.51
N SER A 4 -14.90 8.43 -20.55
CA SER A 4 -15.62 7.17 -20.53
C SER A 4 -15.11 6.23 -21.62
N LYS A 5 -15.07 4.93 -21.29
CA LYS A 5 -14.75 3.84 -22.21
C LYS A 5 -15.79 2.76 -22.07
N GLU A 6 -16.44 2.43 -23.16
CA GLU A 6 -17.39 1.33 -23.23
C GLU A 6 -16.69 0.01 -23.57
N PHE A 7 -17.15 -1.06 -22.96
CA PHE A 7 -16.69 -2.42 -23.26
C PHE A 7 -17.86 -3.39 -23.12
N PRO A 8 -17.79 -4.61 -23.68
CA PRO A 8 -18.85 -5.60 -23.54
C PRO A 8 -19.18 -5.86 -22.06
N GLY A 9 -20.40 -5.49 -21.65
CA GLY A 9 -20.90 -5.69 -20.29
C GLY A 9 -20.72 -4.51 -19.33
N GLY A 10 -20.18 -3.36 -19.77
CA GLY A 10 -20.04 -2.20 -18.89
C GLY A 10 -19.41 -0.96 -19.49
N ILE A 11 -19.29 0.04 -18.63
CA ILE A 11 -18.66 1.32 -18.94
C ILE A 11 -17.64 1.62 -17.84
N LEU A 12 -16.43 1.98 -18.20
CA LEU A 12 -15.42 2.55 -17.31
C LEU A 12 -15.50 4.07 -17.41
N VAL A 13 -15.69 4.73 -16.27
CA VAL A 13 -15.68 6.20 -16.17
C VAL A 13 -14.48 6.62 -15.33
N LEU A 14 -13.67 7.53 -15.86
CA LEU A 14 -12.52 8.12 -15.18
C LEU A 14 -12.82 9.57 -14.83
N THR A 15 -12.61 9.97 -13.59
CA THR A 15 -12.83 11.34 -13.11
C THR A 15 -11.78 11.72 -12.07
N GLY A 16 -11.52 13.01 -11.94
CA GLY A 16 -10.63 13.53 -10.92
C GLY A 16 -11.33 13.70 -9.57
N ALA A 17 -10.60 13.54 -8.47
CA ALA A 17 -11.11 13.69 -7.12
C ALA A 17 -11.54 15.13 -6.75
N ASN A 18 -11.14 16.12 -7.54
CA ASN A 18 -11.55 17.52 -7.35
C ASN A 18 -12.94 17.85 -7.91
N SER A 19 -13.49 16.99 -8.79
CA SER A 19 -14.74 17.25 -9.51
C SER A 19 -15.93 16.59 -8.83
N ALA A 20 -16.68 17.37 -8.04
CA ALA A 20 -17.91 16.88 -7.41
C ALA A 20 -18.93 16.39 -8.44
N THR A 21 -19.09 17.11 -9.55
CA THR A 21 -19.99 16.71 -10.65
C THR A 21 -19.58 15.36 -11.23
N GLY A 22 -18.28 15.14 -11.49
CA GLY A 22 -17.78 13.86 -11.97
C GLY A 22 -18.03 12.72 -10.99
N LEU A 23 -17.84 12.97 -9.69
CA LEU A 23 -18.06 11.98 -8.63
C LEU A 23 -19.53 11.66 -8.38
N ARG A 24 -20.48 12.50 -8.84
CA ARG A 24 -21.93 12.31 -8.64
C ARG A 24 -22.66 11.80 -9.86
N SER A 25 -22.04 11.76 -11.02
CA SER A 25 -22.72 11.69 -12.30
C SER A 25 -23.40 10.34 -12.61
N MET A 26 -22.90 9.22 -12.07
CA MET A 26 -23.41 7.89 -12.45
C MET A 26 -23.42 6.91 -11.28
N PRO A 27 -24.44 6.03 -11.17
CA PRO A 27 -24.38 4.86 -10.29
C PRO A 27 -23.21 3.94 -10.72
N ALA A 28 -22.48 3.41 -9.74
CA ALA A 28 -21.37 2.51 -9.97
C ALA A 28 -21.41 1.30 -9.04
N ARG A 29 -21.17 0.12 -9.60
CA ARG A 29 -21.05 -1.11 -8.82
C ARG A 29 -19.66 -1.29 -8.24
N TYR A 30 -18.64 -0.91 -9.01
CA TYR A 30 -17.23 -1.00 -8.65
C TYR A 30 -16.62 0.39 -8.66
N ILE A 31 -15.91 0.72 -7.61
CA ILE A 31 -15.18 1.98 -7.48
C ILE A 31 -13.73 1.68 -7.17
N PHE A 32 -12.83 2.30 -7.93
CA PHE A 32 -11.38 2.27 -7.71
C PHE A 32 -10.94 3.69 -7.38
N LEU A 33 -10.39 3.87 -6.18
CA LEU A 33 -9.90 5.15 -5.67
C LEU A 33 -8.38 5.06 -5.56
N ASP A 34 -7.69 5.75 -6.45
CA ASP A 34 -6.22 5.74 -6.51
C ASP A 34 -5.66 6.98 -5.82
N GLU A 35 -4.55 6.81 -5.09
CA GLU A 35 -3.86 7.87 -4.35
C GLU A 35 -4.78 8.66 -3.40
N VAL A 36 -5.56 7.94 -2.59
CA VAL A 36 -6.59 8.57 -1.72
C VAL A 36 -6.01 9.55 -0.69
N ASP A 37 -4.76 9.39 -0.27
CA ASP A 37 -4.09 10.31 0.64
C ASP A 37 -3.78 11.67 0.00
N ALA A 38 -3.76 11.74 -1.34
CA ALA A 38 -3.57 12.97 -2.10
C ALA A 38 -4.88 13.68 -2.44
N TYR A 39 -6.03 13.12 -2.07
CA TYR A 39 -7.33 13.74 -2.34
C TYR A 39 -7.51 15.03 -1.56
N PRO A 40 -8.20 16.02 -2.12
CA PRO A 40 -8.55 17.23 -1.39
C PRO A 40 -9.51 16.89 -0.24
N ALA A 41 -9.54 17.75 0.77
CA ALA A 41 -10.48 17.62 1.87
C ALA A 41 -11.94 17.74 1.41
N SER A 42 -12.18 18.50 0.33
CA SER A 42 -13.50 18.67 -0.27
C SER A 42 -13.38 18.82 -1.80
N ALA A 43 -14.25 18.13 -2.55
CA ALA A 43 -14.37 18.29 -3.99
C ALA A 43 -15.34 19.44 -4.30
N ASP A 44 -14.88 20.46 -4.99
CA ASP A 44 -15.67 21.66 -5.36
C ASP A 44 -16.48 22.23 -4.17
N GLU A 45 -15.94 22.18 -2.95
CA GLU A 45 -16.62 22.59 -1.71
C GLU A 45 -17.90 21.80 -1.36
N GLU A 46 -18.15 20.68 -2.05
CA GLU A 46 -19.37 19.88 -1.88
C GLU A 46 -19.19 18.64 -0.95
N GLY A 47 -18.01 18.41 -0.45
CA GLY A 47 -17.71 17.36 0.53
C GLY A 47 -16.56 16.42 0.16
N ASP A 48 -16.29 15.48 1.06
CA ASP A 48 -15.20 14.51 0.92
C ASP A 48 -15.36 13.68 -0.38
N PRO A 49 -14.34 13.68 -1.26
CA PRO A 49 -14.39 12.95 -2.53
C PRO A 49 -14.71 11.46 -2.39
N VAL A 50 -14.18 10.80 -1.36
CA VAL A 50 -14.41 9.38 -1.12
C VAL A 50 -15.88 9.14 -0.78
N THR A 51 -16.44 9.93 0.11
CA THR A 51 -17.86 9.84 0.51
C THR A 51 -18.77 10.10 -0.70
N LEU A 52 -18.46 11.10 -1.53
CA LEU A 52 -19.21 11.38 -2.75
C LEU A 52 -19.16 10.23 -3.74
N ALA A 53 -18.01 9.61 -3.93
CA ALA A 53 -17.84 8.46 -4.80
C ALA A 53 -18.60 7.23 -4.26
N GLU A 54 -18.47 6.91 -2.97
CA GLU A 54 -19.15 5.77 -2.35
C GLU A 54 -20.66 5.87 -2.43
N ALA A 55 -21.22 7.07 -2.35
CA ALA A 55 -22.66 7.30 -2.51
C ALA A 55 -23.19 6.78 -3.86
N ARG A 56 -22.34 6.66 -4.88
CA ARG A 56 -22.72 6.09 -6.19
C ARG A 56 -22.97 4.59 -6.15
N THR A 57 -22.50 3.89 -5.13
CA THR A 57 -22.72 2.45 -4.98
C THR A 57 -24.01 2.08 -4.29
N THR A 58 -24.82 3.04 -3.84
CA THR A 58 -26.04 2.81 -3.03
C THR A 58 -27.01 1.85 -3.70
N THR A 59 -27.23 1.99 -5.03
CA THR A 59 -28.11 1.10 -5.80
C THR A 59 -27.58 -0.33 -5.95
N PHE A 60 -26.30 -0.55 -5.65
CA PHE A 60 -25.61 -1.83 -5.73
C PHE A 60 -25.18 -2.38 -4.38
N SER A 61 -25.80 -1.95 -3.28
CA SER A 61 -25.36 -2.21 -1.89
C SER A 61 -24.95 -3.66 -1.61
N HIS A 62 -25.67 -4.65 -2.17
CA HIS A 62 -25.36 -6.07 -1.97
C HIS A 62 -24.25 -6.64 -2.84
N ARG A 63 -23.77 -5.90 -3.85
CA ARG A 63 -22.80 -6.36 -4.86
C ARG A 63 -21.73 -5.34 -5.16
N ARG A 64 -21.68 -4.28 -4.39
CA ARG A 64 -20.67 -3.23 -4.55
C ARG A 64 -19.28 -3.71 -4.12
N LYS A 65 -18.26 -3.16 -4.75
CA LYS A 65 -16.87 -3.20 -4.25
C LYS A 65 -16.27 -1.82 -4.35
N VAL A 66 -15.63 -1.41 -3.28
CA VAL A 66 -14.83 -0.18 -3.21
C VAL A 66 -13.39 -0.61 -2.94
N PHE A 67 -12.49 -0.23 -3.83
CA PHE A 67 -11.07 -0.50 -3.70
C PHE A 67 -10.34 0.84 -3.56
N MET A 68 -9.61 1.00 -2.45
CA MET A 68 -8.78 2.16 -2.18
C MET A 68 -7.32 1.75 -2.18
N VAL A 69 -6.48 2.52 -2.84
CA VAL A 69 -5.04 2.32 -2.82
C VAL A 69 -4.33 3.67 -2.67
N SER A 70 -3.30 3.70 -1.88
CA SER A 70 -2.46 4.87 -1.71
C SER A 70 -1.13 4.54 -1.06
N THR A 71 -0.13 5.35 -1.33
CA THR A 71 1.01 5.53 -0.45
C THR A 71 0.53 6.31 0.77
N PRO A 72 0.82 5.86 2.01
CA PRO A 72 0.44 6.60 3.22
C PRO A 72 1.30 7.86 3.37
N THR A 73 0.81 8.82 4.14
CA THR A 73 1.47 10.12 4.34
C THR A 73 1.90 10.32 5.81
N ILE A 74 1.15 11.09 6.56
CA ILE A 74 1.45 11.45 7.95
C ILE A 74 0.55 10.64 8.87
N ARG A 75 1.12 10.08 9.94
CA ARG A 75 0.38 9.34 10.96
C ARG A 75 -0.76 10.17 11.54
N GLY A 76 -1.92 9.56 11.62
CA GLY A 76 -3.14 10.20 12.11
C GLY A 76 -3.86 11.08 11.09
N LEU A 77 -3.21 11.49 10.00
CA LEU A 77 -3.82 12.24 8.89
C LEU A 77 -4.06 11.35 7.65
N SER A 78 -3.26 10.31 7.48
CA SER A 78 -3.37 9.39 6.35
C SER A 78 -4.72 8.66 6.34
N ARG A 79 -5.47 8.81 5.24
CA ARG A 79 -6.72 8.09 5.03
C ARG A 79 -6.47 6.60 4.87
N ILE A 80 -5.49 6.22 4.03
CA ILE A 80 -5.23 4.81 3.77
C ILE A 80 -4.74 4.07 5.02
N GLU A 81 -3.96 4.72 5.91
CA GLU A 81 -3.59 4.15 7.21
C GLU A 81 -4.81 3.85 8.06
N ARG A 82 -5.72 4.82 8.21
CA ARG A 82 -6.95 4.66 8.98
C ARG A 82 -7.84 3.52 8.44
N GLU A 83 -7.99 3.44 7.12
CA GLU A 83 -8.76 2.36 6.49
C GLU A 83 -8.08 0.99 6.70
N PHE A 84 -6.75 0.94 6.61
CA PHE A 84 -6.00 -0.28 6.88
C PHE A 84 -6.10 -0.70 8.35
N GLU A 85 -5.97 0.22 9.29
CA GLU A 85 -6.09 -0.05 10.72
C GLU A 85 -7.49 -0.56 11.12
N ALA A 86 -8.54 -0.10 10.44
CA ALA A 86 -9.91 -0.55 10.65
C ALA A 86 -10.21 -1.92 10.00
N SER A 87 -9.35 -2.40 9.12
CA SER A 87 -9.50 -3.65 8.36
C SER A 87 -8.93 -4.87 9.10
N ASP A 88 -8.91 -6.02 8.44
CA ASP A 88 -8.25 -7.24 8.94
C ASP A 88 -6.71 -7.22 8.79
N GLN A 89 -6.13 -6.14 8.27
CA GLN A 89 -4.69 -5.84 8.22
C GLN A 89 -3.86 -6.99 7.66
N ARG A 90 -4.14 -7.41 6.44
CA ARG A 90 -3.41 -8.52 5.81
C ARG A 90 -1.99 -8.12 5.45
N ARG A 91 -1.07 -9.03 5.77
CA ARG A 91 0.34 -9.01 5.38
C ARG A 91 0.64 -10.21 4.49
N TYR A 92 1.60 -10.06 3.60
CA TYR A 92 2.03 -11.16 2.73
C TYR A 92 3.15 -11.95 3.42
N PHE A 93 2.82 -13.16 3.87
CA PHE A 93 3.76 -14.06 4.54
C PHE A 93 4.46 -14.93 3.52
N MET A 94 5.78 -15.04 3.64
CA MET A 94 6.62 -15.83 2.75
C MET A 94 7.49 -16.80 3.55
N PRO A 95 7.73 -18.02 3.05
CA PRO A 95 8.59 -18.99 3.74
C PRO A 95 10.07 -18.60 3.63
N CYS A 96 10.81 -18.70 4.73
CA CYS A 96 12.27 -18.63 4.69
C CYS A 96 12.83 -19.82 3.89
N PRO A 97 13.76 -19.60 2.94
CA PRO A 97 14.35 -20.68 2.16
C PRO A 97 15.23 -21.63 2.97
N HIS A 98 15.67 -21.20 4.17
CA HIS A 98 16.56 -21.98 5.03
C HIS A 98 15.81 -22.84 6.07
N CYS A 99 14.78 -22.26 6.72
CA CYS A 99 14.09 -22.94 7.82
C CYS A 99 12.57 -23.11 7.61
N GLY A 100 12.02 -22.56 6.54
CA GLY A 100 10.58 -22.64 6.24
C GLY A 100 9.68 -21.73 7.08
N HIS A 101 10.24 -20.94 8.01
CA HIS A 101 9.45 -20.03 8.84
C HIS A 101 8.68 -19.04 7.98
N MET A 102 7.36 -18.98 8.17
CA MET A 102 6.48 -18.02 7.47
C MET A 102 6.55 -16.68 8.15
N GLN A 103 6.93 -15.64 7.41
CA GLN A 103 7.15 -14.29 7.91
C GLN A 103 6.74 -13.25 6.87
N TRP A 104 6.25 -12.10 7.33
CA TRP A 104 6.13 -10.92 6.47
C TRP A 104 7.37 -10.05 6.60
N LEU A 105 7.74 -9.37 5.51
CA LEU A 105 9.00 -8.63 5.45
C LEU A 105 8.91 -7.31 6.21
N GLN A 106 9.84 -7.10 7.13
CA GLN A 106 10.00 -5.92 7.97
C GLN A 106 11.33 -5.23 7.68
N PHE A 107 11.32 -3.91 7.60
CA PHE A 107 12.52 -3.16 7.22
C PHE A 107 13.68 -3.36 8.20
N GLU A 108 13.42 -3.50 9.48
CA GLU A 108 14.41 -3.71 10.54
C GLU A 108 15.21 -5.01 10.36
N ARG A 109 14.67 -5.94 9.55
CA ARG A 109 15.32 -7.19 9.21
C ARG A 109 16.19 -7.11 7.95
N LEU A 110 16.11 -6.00 7.21
CA LEU A 110 17.05 -5.68 6.13
C LEU A 110 18.30 -5.07 6.75
N ARG A 111 19.41 -5.79 6.74
CA ARG A 111 20.65 -5.39 7.40
C ARG A 111 21.79 -5.29 6.40
N TRP A 112 22.70 -4.35 6.63
CA TRP A 112 23.92 -4.13 5.85
C TRP A 112 25.03 -3.61 6.74
N ASP A 113 26.26 -3.78 6.29
CA ASP A 113 27.44 -3.22 6.98
C ASP A 113 27.45 -1.70 6.86
N LYS A 114 27.96 -1.03 7.89
CA LYS A 114 28.00 0.44 7.93
C LYS A 114 28.67 1.02 6.70
N GLY A 115 27.94 1.85 5.94
CA GLY A 115 28.40 2.50 4.73
C GLY A 115 28.51 1.58 3.50
N ARG A 116 28.04 0.32 3.60
CA ARG A 116 28.13 -0.66 2.51
C ARG A 116 26.77 -1.26 2.17
N PRO A 117 25.88 -0.49 1.51
CA PRO A 117 24.54 -0.97 1.13
C PRO A 117 24.58 -2.15 0.14
N ASP A 118 25.71 -2.38 -0.55
CA ASP A 118 25.95 -3.55 -1.38
C ASP A 118 25.94 -4.87 -0.60
N THR A 119 26.14 -4.83 0.71
CA THR A 119 26.09 -6.01 1.60
C THR A 119 24.68 -6.30 2.12
N ALA A 120 23.66 -5.51 1.72
CA ALA A 120 22.32 -5.67 2.23
C ALA A 120 21.72 -7.05 1.95
N ALA A 121 21.23 -7.69 3.01
CA ALA A 121 20.50 -8.94 2.97
C ALA A 121 19.36 -8.92 4.00
N TYR A 122 18.28 -9.61 3.67
CA TYR A 122 17.16 -9.79 4.60
C TYR A 122 17.48 -10.94 5.57
N HIS A 123 17.33 -10.70 6.87
CA HIS A 123 17.57 -11.71 7.90
C HIS A 123 16.27 -12.34 8.37
N CYS A 124 16.18 -13.67 8.29
CA CYS A 124 14.99 -14.41 8.70
C CYS A 124 14.64 -14.16 10.17
N GLU A 125 13.36 -13.95 10.45
CA GLU A 125 12.85 -13.80 11.81
C GLU A 125 13.02 -15.06 12.65
N GLY A 126 12.88 -16.24 12.04
CA GLY A 126 12.95 -17.52 12.74
C GLY A 126 14.37 -18.06 12.98
N CYS A 127 15.27 -17.96 11.99
CA CYS A 127 16.62 -18.54 12.11
C CYS A 127 17.76 -17.52 12.05
N ASP A 128 17.45 -16.24 11.86
CA ASP A 128 18.36 -15.10 11.73
C ASP A 128 19.43 -15.21 10.61
N LYS A 129 19.31 -16.20 9.74
CA LYS A 129 20.22 -16.36 8.60
C LYS A 129 19.93 -15.30 7.54
N PRO A 130 20.96 -14.76 6.89
CA PRO A 130 20.79 -13.87 5.74
C PRO A 130 20.19 -14.66 4.57
N ILE A 131 19.23 -14.05 3.90
CA ILE A 131 18.57 -14.60 2.72
C ILE A 131 19.14 -13.89 1.50
N ALA A 132 19.72 -14.62 0.57
CA ALA A 132 20.18 -14.09 -0.70
C ALA A 132 18.98 -13.72 -1.58
N GLU A 133 19.06 -12.58 -2.27
CA GLU A 133 17.92 -11.99 -2.98
C GLU A 133 17.37 -12.88 -4.10
N HIS A 134 18.20 -13.76 -4.69
CA HIS A 134 17.74 -14.69 -5.73
C HIS A 134 16.65 -15.66 -5.26
N HIS A 135 16.52 -15.90 -3.94
CA HIS A 135 15.42 -16.67 -3.37
C HIS A 135 14.06 -15.98 -3.42
N LYS A 136 14.05 -14.66 -3.65
CA LYS A 136 12.83 -13.84 -3.54
C LYS A 136 11.71 -14.33 -4.47
N THR A 137 12.01 -14.71 -5.70
CA THR A 137 11.01 -15.23 -6.66
C THR A 137 10.27 -16.43 -6.06
N GLN A 138 11.00 -17.42 -5.59
CA GLN A 138 10.41 -18.63 -5.01
C GLN A 138 9.66 -18.34 -3.70
N MET A 139 10.16 -17.39 -2.89
CA MET A 139 9.48 -16.95 -1.67
C MET A 139 8.14 -16.28 -2.01
N LEU A 140 8.11 -15.42 -3.03
CA LEU A 140 6.89 -14.77 -3.51
C LEU A 140 5.86 -15.78 -4.03
N GLU A 141 6.29 -16.76 -4.81
CA GLU A 141 5.42 -17.81 -5.36
C GLU A 141 4.79 -18.71 -4.28
N ARG A 142 5.47 -18.88 -3.16
CA ARG A 142 5.03 -19.72 -2.02
C ARG A 142 4.42 -18.92 -0.87
N GLY A 143 4.27 -17.62 -1.06
CA GLY A 143 3.68 -16.75 -0.07
C GLY A 143 2.17 -16.77 -0.06
N GLU A 144 1.60 -16.23 1.00
CA GLU A 144 0.16 -16.08 1.15
C GLU A 144 -0.22 -14.85 1.99
N TRP A 145 -1.36 -14.28 1.67
CA TRP A 145 -1.95 -13.21 2.49
C TRP A 145 -2.59 -13.79 3.75
N ARG A 146 -2.22 -13.23 4.91
CA ARG A 146 -2.82 -13.59 6.20
C ARG A 146 -3.31 -12.34 6.92
N ALA A 147 -4.52 -12.42 7.47
CA ALA A 147 -5.03 -11.41 8.39
C ALA A 147 -4.17 -11.36 9.65
N THR A 148 -3.86 -10.14 10.11
CA THR A 148 -3.10 -9.91 11.35
C THR A 148 -3.92 -9.19 12.42
N ALA A 149 -5.15 -8.80 12.10
CA ALA A 149 -6.11 -8.19 13.02
C ALA A 149 -7.52 -8.69 12.74
N MET A 150 -8.42 -8.39 13.67
CA MET A 150 -9.86 -8.60 13.48
C MET A 150 -10.50 -7.28 13.07
N SER A 151 -11.17 -7.28 11.93
CA SER A 151 -11.98 -6.14 11.51
C SER A 151 -13.34 -6.15 12.20
N ALA A 152 -13.85 -4.98 12.59
CA ALA A 152 -15.21 -4.83 13.07
C ALA A 152 -16.24 -5.08 11.96
N ASP A 153 -15.89 -4.76 10.71
CA ASP A 153 -16.67 -5.10 9.51
C ASP A 153 -16.00 -6.27 8.78
N PRO A 154 -16.62 -7.46 8.72
CA PRO A 154 -16.06 -8.63 8.06
C PRO A 154 -15.86 -8.45 6.54
N HIS A 155 -16.45 -7.42 5.95
CA HIS A 155 -16.27 -7.07 4.54
C HIS A 155 -15.11 -6.10 4.29
N SER A 156 -14.52 -5.56 5.34
CA SER A 156 -13.37 -4.65 5.25
C SER A 156 -12.06 -5.44 5.29
N ILE A 157 -11.42 -5.56 4.13
CA ILE A 157 -10.16 -6.28 3.94
C ILE A 157 -9.08 -5.26 3.60
N GLY A 158 -7.98 -5.26 4.35
CA GLY A 158 -6.83 -4.40 4.09
C GLY A 158 -5.60 -5.19 3.66
N PHE A 159 -4.80 -4.60 2.78
CA PHE A 159 -3.54 -5.19 2.31
C PHE A 159 -2.42 -4.16 2.45
N HIS A 160 -1.30 -4.60 2.96
CA HIS A 160 -0.08 -3.80 3.00
C HIS A 160 1.05 -4.53 2.28
N ILE A 161 1.76 -3.82 1.43
CA ILE A 161 2.96 -4.32 0.76
C ILE A 161 3.99 -3.20 0.66
N SER A 162 5.26 -3.52 0.88
CA SER A 162 6.37 -2.57 0.77
C SER A 162 7.27 -2.89 -0.42
N ALA A 163 8.22 -2.01 -0.72
CA ALA A 163 9.22 -2.24 -1.77
C ALA A 163 10.12 -3.46 -1.49
N LEU A 164 10.18 -3.95 -0.24
CA LEU A 164 10.90 -5.18 0.10
C LEU A 164 10.43 -6.39 -0.70
N TYR A 165 9.18 -6.38 -1.15
CA TYR A 165 8.55 -7.42 -1.98
C TYR A 165 8.76 -7.22 -3.48
N SER A 166 9.47 -6.18 -3.92
CA SER A 166 9.70 -5.93 -5.35
C SER A 166 10.33 -7.15 -6.02
N PRO A 167 9.79 -7.63 -7.15
CA PRO A 167 10.36 -8.77 -7.86
C PRO A 167 11.80 -8.52 -8.30
N LEU A 168 12.51 -9.61 -8.60
CA LEU A 168 13.84 -9.51 -9.19
C LEU A 168 13.79 -8.70 -10.50
N GLY A 169 14.76 -7.83 -10.68
CA GLY A 169 14.84 -6.91 -11.82
C GLY A 169 14.10 -5.57 -11.63
N TRP A 170 13.32 -5.43 -10.54
CA TRP A 170 12.71 -4.15 -10.16
C TRP A 170 13.60 -3.46 -9.12
N LYS A 171 13.09 -3.23 -7.91
CA LYS A 171 13.89 -2.63 -6.84
C LYS A 171 14.50 -3.70 -5.94
N SER A 172 15.84 -3.81 -5.93
CA SER A 172 16.56 -4.77 -5.10
C SER A 172 16.63 -4.33 -3.63
N TRP A 173 16.88 -5.26 -2.71
CA TRP A 173 17.14 -4.95 -1.30
C TRP A 173 18.36 -4.04 -1.14
N GLN A 174 19.40 -4.23 -1.95
CA GLN A 174 20.55 -3.34 -1.97
C GLN A 174 20.19 -1.94 -2.42
N GLN A 175 19.32 -1.80 -3.42
CA GLN A 175 18.84 -0.48 -3.87
C GLN A 175 17.98 0.21 -2.81
N ILE A 176 17.14 -0.54 -2.09
CA ILE A 176 16.38 -0.01 -0.94
C ILE A 176 17.33 0.53 0.13
N ALA A 177 18.40 -0.21 0.45
CA ALA A 177 19.42 0.24 1.41
C ALA A 177 20.13 1.52 0.94
N ARG A 178 20.48 1.62 -0.36
CA ARG A 178 21.07 2.84 -0.95
C ARG A 178 20.13 4.02 -0.88
N ASP A 179 18.88 3.83 -1.28
CA ASP A 179 17.85 4.88 -1.27
C ASP A 179 17.60 5.38 0.15
N TRP A 180 17.54 4.46 1.11
CA TRP A 180 17.39 4.80 2.52
C TRP A 180 18.58 5.61 3.08
N LEU A 181 19.80 5.18 2.77
CA LEU A 181 21.01 5.91 3.18
C LEU A 181 21.08 7.30 2.54
N ALA A 182 20.72 7.41 1.26
CA ALA A 182 20.68 8.70 0.57
C ALA A 182 19.66 9.67 1.18
N ALA A 183 18.57 9.15 1.75
CA ALA A 183 17.51 9.94 2.37
C ALA A 183 17.89 10.52 3.75
N GLN A 184 18.94 10.01 4.41
CA GLN A 184 19.32 10.43 5.76
C GLN A 184 19.74 11.91 5.86
N GLY A 185 20.04 12.57 4.74
CA GLY A 185 20.50 13.97 4.72
C GLY A 185 19.39 15.01 4.92
N SER A 186 18.11 14.63 4.87
CA SER A 186 16.96 15.54 4.93
C SER A 186 15.74 14.83 5.50
N GLU A 187 15.04 15.48 6.41
CA GLU A 187 13.79 14.97 6.99
C GLU A 187 12.73 14.73 5.90
N GLU A 188 12.64 15.64 4.92
CA GLU A 188 11.72 15.51 3.79
C GLU A 188 12.03 14.26 2.95
N MET A 189 13.30 14.03 2.63
CA MET A 189 13.73 12.85 1.88
C MET A 189 13.49 11.56 2.67
N LEU A 190 13.74 11.59 3.98
CA LEU A 190 13.53 10.45 4.86
C LEU A 190 12.03 10.12 4.97
N ARG A 191 11.19 11.13 5.09
CA ARG A 191 9.72 10.98 5.05
C ARG A 191 9.28 10.35 3.73
N ALA A 192 9.73 10.89 2.61
CA ALA A 192 9.41 10.35 1.29
C ALA A 192 9.86 8.88 1.15
N ALA A 193 11.07 8.55 1.59
CA ALA A 193 11.59 7.18 1.56
C ALA A 193 10.73 6.24 2.43
N ARG A 194 10.36 6.66 3.64
CA ARG A 194 9.51 5.86 4.53
C ARG A 194 8.13 5.60 3.91
N ASN A 195 7.50 6.64 3.41
CA ASN A 195 6.19 6.53 2.77
C ASN A 195 6.23 5.63 1.52
N THR A 196 7.21 5.81 0.63
CA THR A 196 7.24 5.16 -0.68
C THR A 196 7.91 3.79 -0.69
N LEU A 197 8.99 3.60 0.08
CA LEU A 197 9.68 2.30 0.13
C LEU A 197 9.03 1.34 1.10
N LEU A 198 8.59 1.84 2.27
CA LEU A 198 8.04 0.99 3.32
C LEU A 198 6.52 0.93 3.32
N GLY A 199 5.85 1.88 2.66
CA GLY A 199 4.39 2.00 2.73
C GLY A 199 3.93 2.32 4.16
N GLU A 200 4.74 3.08 4.91
CA GLU A 200 4.49 3.45 6.30
C GLU A 200 4.32 4.96 6.45
N THR A 201 3.50 5.37 7.40
CA THR A 201 3.31 6.79 7.72
C THR A 201 4.55 7.40 8.37
N TRP A 202 4.70 8.70 8.17
CA TRP A 202 5.68 9.52 8.87
C TRP A 202 5.11 9.99 10.21
N VAL A 203 5.94 9.92 11.26
CA VAL A 203 5.64 10.52 12.57
C VAL A 203 6.33 11.87 12.64
N GLU A 204 5.55 12.93 12.71
CA GLU A 204 6.11 14.27 12.94
C GLU A 204 6.71 14.34 14.36
N SER A 205 7.95 14.79 14.45
CA SER A 205 8.57 15.13 15.72
C SER A 205 7.94 16.43 16.23
N GLY A 206 7.20 16.33 17.33
CA GLY A 206 6.64 17.50 18.05
C GLY A 206 7.70 18.37 18.69
#